data_e26c594b8ad3033069b1d11fcb1036c4
#
_entry.id   e26c594b8ad3033069b1d11fcb1036c4
#
_cell.length_a   1.000
_cell.length_b   1.000
_cell.length_c   1.000
_cell.angle_alpha   90.00
_cell.angle_beta   90.00
_cell.angle_gamma   90.00
#
_symmetry.space_group_name_H-M   'P 1'
#
loop_
_entity.id
_entity.type
_entity.pdbx_description
1 polymer ?
#
loop_
_entity_poly.entity_id
_entity_poly.type
_entity_poly.pdbx_seq_one_letter_code
_entity_poly.pdbx_strand_id
1 'polypeptide(L)'
;MATSYGSDIGLEMSSMITALIVTQFVGFPSTLLFGVFANRIGFKRILTLGIVVYIVICFYSAYMTSAAEFYFLAAVVGLVQGGVQAISRSFFSTLIPQNKTAEFFGFFNFIGKTSVIIGPFLVSSIALVLGNPRYGILSLLLLFIPGLILLWLIPEKD
;
A
#
# COMPACT_ATOMS: atom_id res chain seq x y z
N MET A 1 0.26 -7.48 -9.00
CA MET A 1 -0.36 -8.15 -7.83
C MET A 1 -1.89 -8.14 -7.88
N ALA A 2 -2.57 -6.98 -7.83
CA ALA A 2 -4.05 -6.95 -7.85
C ALA A 2 -4.63 -7.59 -9.11
N THR A 3 -4.06 -7.35 -10.28
CA THR A 3 -4.47 -7.97 -11.54
C THR A 3 -4.22 -9.48 -11.59
N SER A 4 -3.05 -9.94 -11.11
CA SER A 4 -2.77 -11.37 -11.03
C SER A 4 -3.75 -12.07 -10.09
N TYR A 5 -3.99 -11.47 -8.92
CA TYR A 5 -4.99 -12.00 -7.98
C TYR A 5 -6.41 -11.99 -8.57
N GLY A 6 -6.78 -10.91 -9.28
CA GLY A 6 -8.08 -10.82 -9.97
C GLY A 6 -8.26 -11.95 -11.01
N SER A 7 -7.22 -12.27 -11.80
CA SER A 7 -7.26 -13.38 -12.75
C SER A 7 -7.36 -14.74 -12.06
N ASP A 8 -6.68 -14.91 -10.93
CA ASP A 8 -6.68 -16.16 -10.16
C ASP A 8 -8.04 -16.48 -9.53
N ILE A 9 -8.84 -15.45 -9.24
CA ILE A 9 -10.23 -15.60 -8.76
C ILE A 9 -11.29 -15.53 -9.87
N GLY A 10 -10.85 -15.51 -11.15
CA GLY A 10 -11.75 -15.63 -12.31
C GLY A 10 -12.39 -14.32 -12.80
N LEU A 11 -11.81 -13.16 -12.48
CA LEU A 11 -12.29 -11.88 -13.01
C LEU A 11 -11.80 -11.66 -14.45
N GLU A 12 -12.65 -11.04 -15.28
CA GLU A 12 -12.32 -10.68 -16.64
C GLU A 12 -11.22 -9.62 -16.70
N MET A 13 -10.36 -9.68 -17.72
CA MET A 13 -9.29 -8.73 -17.96
C MET A 13 -9.77 -7.28 -18.07
N SER A 14 -10.94 -7.07 -18.69
CA SER A 14 -11.61 -5.77 -18.82
C SER A 14 -11.91 -5.14 -17.45
N SER A 15 -12.41 -5.95 -16.51
CA SER A 15 -12.70 -5.54 -15.14
C SER A 15 -11.43 -5.14 -14.40
N MET A 16 -10.35 -5.88 -14.59
CA MET A 16 -9.07 -5.58 -13.95
C MET A 16 -8.44 -4.28 -14.47
N ILE A 17 -8.51 -4.03 -15.79
CA ILE A 17 -8.04 -2.79 -16.41
C ILE A 17 -8.86 -1.60 -15.89
N THR A 18 -10.18 -1.73 -15.86
CA THR A 18 -11.07 -0.70 -15.33
C THR A 18 -10.76 -0.38 -13.87
N ALA A 19 -10.53 -1.40 -13.05
CA ALA A 19 -10.14 -1.22 -11.65
C ALA A 19 -8.81 -0.46 -11.50
N LEU A 20 -7.82 -0.74 -12.35
CA LEU A 20 -6.55 0.01 -12.36
C LEU A 20 -6.77 1.48 -12.72
N ILE A 21 -7.60 1.78 -13.70
CA ILE A 21 -7.94 3.16 -14.10
C ILE A 21 -8.62 3.87 -12.92
N VAL A 22 -9.61 3.24 -12.29
CA VAL A 22 -10.27 3.78 -11.09
C VAL A 22 -9.27 4.09 -9.98
N THR A 23 -8.33 3.17 -9.71
CA THR A 23 -7.29 3.35 -8.70
C THR A 23 -6.46 4.61 -8.97
N GLN A 24 -6.08 4.86 -10.22
CA GLN A 24 -5.27 6.01 -10.59
C GLN A 24 -6.04 7.33 -10.51
N PHE A 25 -7.29 7.35 -10.99
CA PHE A 25 -8.15 8.53 -10.92
C PHE A 25 -8.48 8.94 -9.49
N VAL A 26 -8.72 7.98 -8.62
CA VAL A 26 -9.00 8.21 -7.18
C VAL A 26 -7.71 8.60 -6.43
N GLY A 27 -6.58 8.03 -6.80
CA GLY A 27 -5.29 8.28 -6.15
C GLY A 27 -4.79 9.71 -6.29
N PHE A 28 -5.05 10.37 -7.42
CA PHE A 28 -4.60 11.73 -7.65
C PHE A 28 -5.21 12.75 -6.66
N PRO A 29 -6.55 12.92 -6.57
CA PRO A 29 -7.14 13.85 -5.61
C PRO A 29 -6.87 13.44 -4.15
N SER A 30 -6.80 12.14 -3.88
CA SER A 30 -6.48 11.61 -2.57
C SER A 30 -5.12 12.10 -2.05
N THR A 31 -4.10 12.13 -2.91
CA THR A 31 -2.76 12.62 -2.54
C THR A 31 -2.81 14.03 -1.98
N LEU A 32 -3.62 14.92 -2.58
CA LEU A 32 -3.79 16.29 -2.11
C LEU A 32 -4.52 16.36 -0.77
N LEU A 33 -5.59 15.58 -0.62
CA LEU A 33 -6.35 15.52 0.63
C LEU A 33 -5.49 15.01 1.79
N PHE A 34 -4.76 13.93 1.58
CA PHE A 34 -3.87 13.38 2.60
C PHE A 34 -2.77 14.37 3.01
N GLY A 35 -2.24 15.16 2.08
CA GLY A 35 -1.27 16.22 2.39
C GLY A 35 -1.86 17.28 3.33
N VAL A 36 -3.09 17.71 3.09
CA VAL A 36 -3.79 18.67 3.99
C VAL A 36 -4.05 18.07 5.36
N PHE A 37 -4.51 16.83 5.42
CA PHE A 37 -4.78 16.14 6.69
C PHE A 37 -3.50 15.86 7.48
N ALA A 38 -2.40 15.50 6.81
CA ALA A 38 -1.13 15.23 7.47
C ALA A 38 -0.57 16.46 8.18
N ASN A 39 -0.75 17.65 7.62
CA ASN A 39 -0.34 18.91 8.25
C ASN A 39 -1.18 19.25 9.49
N ARG A 40 -2.40 18.72 9.63
CA ARG A 40 -3.28 18.97 10.77
C ARG A 40 -3.18 17.91 11.88
N ILE A 41 -3.06 16.65 11.49
CA ILE A 41 -3.18 15.49 12.40
C ILE A 41 -1.79 14.91 12.73
N GLY A 42 -0.79 15.17 11.89
CA GLY A 42 0.56 14.62 11.99
C GLY A 42 0.82 13.50 10.99
N PHE A 43 2.03 13.45 10.46
CA PHE A 43 2.45 12.48 9.43
C PHE A 43 2.34 11.03 9.90
N LYS A 44 2.80 10.76 11.13
CA LYS A 44 2.83 9.41 11.71
C LYS A 44 1.43 8.82 11.89
N ARG A 45 0.48 9.63 12.36
CA ARG A 45 -0.91 9.19 12.57
C ARG A 45 -1.60 8.87 11.25
N ILE A 46 -1.38 9.69 10.22
CA ILE A 46 -1.96 9.46 8.88
C ILE A 46 -1.34 8.23 8.23
N LEU A 47 -0.02 8.00 8.37
CA LEU A 47 0.63 6.78 7.89
C LEU A 47 0.10 5.54 8.62
N THR A 48 -0.07 5.62 9.93
CA THR A 48 -0.70 4.54 10.72
C THR A 48 -2.09 4.20 10.19
N LEU A 49 -2.93 5.22 9.97
CA LEU A 49 -4.27 5.03 9.40
C LEU A 49 -4.21 4.36 8.03
N GLY A 50 -3.30 4.79 7.17
CA GLY A 50 -3.09 4.19 5.85
C GLY A 50 -2.71 2.70 5.93
N ILE A 51 -1.78 2.33 6.81
CA ILE A 51 -1.38 0.92 7.01
C ILE A 51 -2.53 0.09 7.58
N VAL A 52 -3.28 0.62 8.53
CA VAL A 52 -4.47 -0.06 9.10
C VAL A 52 -5.52 -0.32 8.00
N VAL A 53 -5.78 0.66 7.14
CA VAL A 53 -6.69 0.46 6.00
C VAL A 53 -6.17 -0.63 5.06
N TYR A 54 -4.86 -0.69 4.77
CA TYR A 54 -4.29 -1.77 3.97
C TYR A 54 -4.45 -3.14 4.63
N ILE A 55 -4.30 -3.25 5.95
CA ILE A 55 -4.55 -4.49 6.69
C ILE A 55 -6.02 -4.92 6.51
N VAL A 56 -6.97 -3.99 6.65
CA VAL A 56 -8.39 -4.27 6.44
C VAL A 56 -8.66 -4.70 4.99
N ILE A 57 -8.06 -4.03 4.00
CA ILE A 57 -8.17 -4.40 2.59
C ILE A 57 -7.67 -5.84 2.36
N CYS A 58 -6.54 -6.24 2.95
CA CYS A 58 -6.01 -7.59 2.83
C CYS A 58 -6.98 -8.64 3.39
N PHE A 59 -7.58 -8.37 4.54
CA PHE A 59 -8.60 -9.27 5.09
C PHE A 59 -9.84 -9.34 4.21
N TYR A 60 -10.38 -8.21 3.79
CA TYR A 60 -11.58 -8.18 2.97
C TYR A 60 -11.35 -8.85 1.61
N SER A 61 -10.22 -8.61 0.96
CA SER A 61 -9.89 -9.20 -0.34
C SER A 61 -9.77 -10.72 -0.30
N ALA A 62 -9.43 -11.32 0.86
CA ALA A 62 -9.40 -12.76 1.01
C ALA A 62 -10.80 -13.42 0.96
N TYR A 63 -11.85 -12.66 1.25
CA TYR A 63 -13.23 -13.13 1.29
C TYR A 63 -14.06 -12.66 0.09
N MET A 64 -13.56 -11.74 -0.72
CA MET A 64 -14.33 -11.21 -1.84
C MET A 64 -14.65 -12.27 -2.90
N THR A 65 -15.81 -12.13 -3.55
CA THR A 65 -16.32 -13.06 -4.56
C THR A 65 -16.87 -12.37 -5.80
N SER A 66 -17.09 -11.06 -5.78
CA SER A 66 -17.72 -10.33 -6.87
C SER A 66 -16.84 -9.25 -7.49
N ALA A 67 -17.07 -8.97 -8.79
CA ALA A 67 -16.37 -7.87 -9.48
C ALA A 67 -16.68 -6.50 -8.87
N ALA A 68 -17.89 -6.28 -8.35
CA ALA A 68 -18.26 -5.03 -7.69
C ALA A 68 -17.42 -4.77 -6.44
N GLU A 69 -17.15 -5.81 -5.63
CA GLU A 69 -16.27 -5.73 -4.47
C GLU A 69 -14.84 -5.41 -4.89
N PHE A 70 -14.38 -5.97 -6.00
CA PHE A 70 -13.05 -5.69 -6.55
C PHE A 70 -12.90 -4.21 -6.96
N TYR A 71 -13.91 -3.61 -7.61
CA TYR A 71 -13.90 -2.19 -7.94
C TYR A 71 -13.92 -1.30 -6.69
N PHE A 72 -14.71 -1.66 -5.69
CA PHE A 72 -14.72 -0.94 -4.43
C PHE A 72 -13.35 -0.98 -3.75
N LEU A 73 -12.73 -2.16 -3.65
CA LEU A 73 -11.37 -2.31 -3.13
C LEU A 73 -10.34 -1.51 -3.94
N ALA A 74 -10.45 -1.52 -5.27
CA ALA A 74 -9.56 -0.75 -6.14
C ALA A 74 -9.65 0.75 -5.86
N ALA A 75 -10.87 1.28 -5.63
CA ALA A 75 -11.07 2.68 -5.27
C ALA A 75 -10.45 2.99 -3.89
N VAL A 76 -10.66 2.15 -2.89
CA VAL A 76 -10.09 2.33 -1.54
C VAL A 76 -8.56 2.22 -1.58
N VAL A 77 -8.00 1.27 -2.31
CA VAL A 77 -6.55 1.15 -2.53
C VAL A 77 -6.01 2.41 -3.19
N GLY A 78 -6.66 2.92 -4.24
CA GLY A 78 -6.26 4.15 -4.91
C GLY A 78 -6.25 5.34 -3.96
N LEU A 79 -7.29 5.46 -3.14
CA LEU A 79 -7.43 6.53 -2.16
C LEU A 79 -6.27 6.52 -1.14
N VAL A 80 -5.89 5.37 -0.65
CA VAL A 80 -4.83 5.25 0.38
C VAL A 80 -3.44 5.27 -0.24
N GLN A 81 -3.23 4.63 -1.39
CA GLN A 81 -1.93 4.47 -2.03
C GLN A 81 -1.26 5.80 -2.35
N GLY A 82 -1.98 6.71 -3.01
CA GLY A 82 -1.45 8.04 -3.37
C GLY A 82 -1.06 8.84 -2.13
N GLY A 83 -1.95 8.86 -1.13
CA GLY A 83 -1.73 9.58 0.12
C GLY A 83 -0.56 9.02 0.93
N VAL A 84 -0.53 7.72 1.16
CA VAL A 84 0.54 7.06 1.94
C VAL A 84 1.90 7.25 1.27
N GLN A 85 2.00 7.13 -0.07
CA GLN A 85 3.27 7.34 -0.78
C GLN A 85 3.78 8.78 -0.65
N ALA A 86 2.91 9.78 -0.80
CA ALA A 86 3.29 11.18 -0.68
C ALA A 86 3.74 11.50 0.76
N ILE A 87 2.96 11.07 1.75
CA ILE A 87 3.22 11.35 3.15
C ILE A 87 4.46 10.60 3.68
N SER A 88 4.68 9.35 3.27
CA SER A 88 5.88 8.62 3.68
C SER A 88 7.16 9.31 3.21
N ARG A 89 7.16 9.87 1.99
CA ARG A 89 8.29 10.67 1.48
C ARG A 89 8.46 11.97 2.26
N SER A 90 7.36 12.67 2.54
CA SER A 90 7.36 13.90 3.31
C SER A 90 7.84 13.65 4.74
N PHE A 91 7.34 12.63 5.41
CA PHE A 91 7.78 12.24 6.75
C PHE A 91 9.25 11.85 6.76
N PHE A 92 9.71 11.06 5.80
CA PHE A 92 11.11 10.70 5.68
C PHE A 92 12.01 11.92 5.53
N SER A 93 11.59 12.94 4.76
CA SER A 93 12.36 14.18 4.60
C SER A 93 12.57 14.95 5.90
N THR A 94 11.66 14.82 6.87
CA THR A 94 11.80 15.47 8.19
C THR A 94 12.79 14.75 9.10
N LEU A 95 13.09 13.48 8.84
CA LEU A 95 13.95 12.64 9.66
C LEU A 95 15.43 12.73 9.26
N ILE A 96 15.72 13.12 8.01
CA ILE A 96 17.06 13.12 7.45
C ILE A 96 17.74 14.49 7.55
N PRO A 97 19.08 14.54 7.67
CA PRO A 97 19.83 15.79 7.65
C PRO A 97 19.80 16.41 6.25
N GLN A 98 19.60 17.72 6.17
CA GLN A 98 19.43 18.45 4.90
C GLN A 98 20.66 18.39 3.98
N ASN A 99 21.86 18.28 4.55
CA ASN A 99 23.12 18.21 3.79
C ASN A 99 23.36 16.84 3.12
N LYS A 100 22.58 15.80 3.44
CA LYS A 100 22.71 14.43 2.89
C LYS A 100 21.42 13.90 2.25
N THR A 101 20.52 14.79 1.91
CA THR A 101 19.19 14.45 1.39
C THR A 101 19.24 13.49 0.19
N ALA A 102 20.15 13.73 -0.76
CA ALA A 102 20.29 12.89 -1.96
C ALA A 102 20.67 11.44 -1.64
N GLU A 103 21.62 11.23 -0.72
CA GLU A 103 22.06 9.90 -0.31
C GLU A 103 20.94 9.12 0.38
N PHE A 104 20.25 9.76 1.32
CA PHE A 104 19.17 9.12 2.06
C PHE A 104 17.94 8.82 1.18
N PHE A 105 17.58 9.72 0.25
CA PHE A 105 16.51 9.43 -0.72
C PHE A 105 16.92 8.37 -1.73
N GLY A 106 18.19 8.27 -2.10
CA GLY A 106 18.72 7.18 -2.89
C GLY A 106 18.48 5.83 -2.22
N PHE A 107 18.82 5.73 -0.92
CA PHE A 107 18.59 4.53 -0.12
C PHE A 107 17.09 4.21 0.07
N PHE A 108 16.28 5.22 0.37
CA PHE A 108 14.82 5.08 0.46
C PHE A 108 14.21 4.52 -0.82
N ASN A 109 14.60 5.06 -1.98
CA ASN A 109 14.14 4.59 -3.27
C ASN A 109 14.63 3.17 -3.59
N PHE A 110 15.86 2.82 -3.19
CA PHE A 110 16.41 1.47 -3.35
C PHE A 110 15.57 0.45 -2.57
N ILE A 111 15.29 0.71 -1.29
CA ILE A 111 14.42 -0.15 -0.48
C ILE A 111 13.01 -0.23 -1.07
N GLY A 112 12.45 0.90 -1.52
CA GLY A 112 11.14 0.93 -2.16
C GLY A 112 11.08 0.06 -3.42
N LYS A 113 12.10 0.13 -4.28
CA LYS A 113 12.18 -0.72 -5.48
C LYS A 113 12.35 -2.20 -5.14
N THR A 114 13.13 -2.52 -4.11
CA THR A 114 13.29 -3.90 -3.63
C THR A 114 11.96 -4.47 -3.12
N SER A 115 11.16 -3.66 -2.42
CA SER A 115 9.84 -4.06 -1.93
C SER A 115 8.87 -4.42 -3.07
N VAL A 116 9.01 -3.79 -4.26
CA VAL A 116 8.21 -4.12 -5.45
C VAL A 116 8.48 -5.55 -5.94
N ILE A 117 9.65 -6.10 -5.66
CA ILE A 117 10.01 -7.48 -5.98
C ILE A 117 9.57 -8.44 -4.86
N ILE A 118 9.86 -8.08 -3.61
CA ILE A 118 9.58 -8.92 -2.44
C ILE A 118 8.07 -9.18 -2.29
N GLY A 119 7.24 -8.15 -2.47
CA GLY A 119 5.80 -8.27 -2.32
C GLY A 119 5.17 -9.33 -3.23
N PRO A 120 5.30 -9.21 -4.58
CA PRO A 120 4.79 -10.21 -5.52
C PRO A 120 5.37 -11.60 -5.30
N PHE A 121 6.68 -11.68 -5.00
CA PHE A 121 7.34 -12.96 -4.73
C PHE A 121 6.73 -13.67 -3.51
N LEU A 122 6.51 -12.95 -2.41
CA LEU A 122 5.89 -13.50 -1.20
C LEU A 122 4.47 -14.00 -1.49
N VAL A 123 3.64 -13.16 -2.15
CA VAL A 123 2.25 -13.52 -2.49
C VAL A 123 2.21 -14.75 -3.37
N SER A 124 3.01 -14.79 -4.44
CA SER A 124 3.02 -15.91 -5.38
C SER A 124 3.54 -17.19 -4.74
N SER A 125 4.61 -17.10 -3.94
CA SER A 125 5.20 -18.27 -3.27
C SER A 125 4.21 -18.91 -2.30
N ILE A 126 3.53 -18.11 -1.49
CA ILE A 126 2.56 -18.61 -0.51
C ILE A 126 1.29 -19.13 -1.21
N ALA A 127 0.82 -18.45 -2.25
CA ALA A 127 -0.30 -18.92 -3.05
C ALA A 127 -0.02 -20.28 -3.70
N LEU A 128 1.20 -20.50 -4.21
CA LEU A 128 1.62 -21.78 -4.81
C LEU A 128 1.73 -22.90 -3.76
N VAL A 129 2.37 -22.60 -2.62
CA VAL A 129 2.58 -23.61 -1.55
C VAL A 129 1.26 -24.05 -0.93
N LEU A 130 0.35 -23.11 -0.69
CA LEU A 130 -0.95 -23.39 -0.05
C LEU A 130 -2.07 -23.70 -1.07
N GLY A 131 -1.79 -23.62 -2.37
CA GLY A 131 -2.74 -23.93 -3.43
C GLY A 131 -3.96 -22.99 -3.51
N ASN A 132 -3.88 -21.82 -2.87
CA ASN A 132 -4.99 -20.87 -2.86
C ASN A 132 -4.49 -19.40 -2.91
N PRO A 133 -4.88 -18.63 -3.95
CA PRO A 133 -4.48 -17.23 -4.11
C PRO A 133 -4.84 -16.31 -2.92
N ARG A 134 -5.90 -16.65 -2.20
CA ARG A 134 -6.38 -15.88 -1.04
C ARG A 134 -5.37 -15.84 0.11
N TYR A 135 -4.69 -16.95 0.36
CA TYR A 135 -3.61 -16.99 1.36
C TYR A 135 -2.38 -16.19 0.92
N GLY A 136 -2.14 -16.10 -0.40
CA GLY A 136 -1.12 -15.23 -0.95
C GLY A 136 -1.34 -13.77 -0.57
N ILE A 137 -2.55 -13.24 -0.72
CA ILE A 137 -2.88 -11.87 -0.31
C ILE A 137 -2.74 -11.66 1.20
N LEU A 138 -3.19 -12.62 2.01
CA LEU A 138 -3.04 -12.54 3.46
C LEU A 138 -1.58 -12.52 3.91
N SER A 139 -0.67 -13.08 3.13
CA SER A 139 0.77 -13.03 3.44
C SER A 139 1.34 -11.61 3.50
N LEU A 140 0.70 -10.63 2.85
CA LEU A 140 1.10 -9.23 2.96
C LEU A 140 0.99 -8.67 4.39
N LEU A 141 0.17 -9.28 5.24
CA LEU A 141 0.10 -8.92 6.66
C LEU A 141 1.43 -9.12 7.37
N LEU A 142 2.26 -10.08 6.92
CA LEU A 142 3.62 -10.30 7.44
C LEU A 142 4.55 -9.11 7.15
N LEU A 143 4.21 -8.26 6.20
CA LEU A 143 4.94 -7.03 5.90
C LEU A 143 4.30 -5.80 6.56
N PHE A 144 2.97 -5.71 6.58
CA PHE A 144 2.27 -4.56 7.13
C PHE A 144 2.35 -4.48 8.65
N ILE A 145 2.24 -5.61 9.37
CA ILE A 145 2.28 -5.63 10.83
C ILE A 145 3.65 -5.18 11.37
N PRO A 146 4.79 -5.77 10.93
CA PRO A 146 6.11 -5.26 11.32
C PRO A 146 6.34 -3.81 10.88
N GLY A 147 5.88 -3.43 9.68
CA GLY A 147 5.97 -2.06 9.20
C GLY A 147 5.24 -1.07 10.11
N LEU A 148 4.07 -1.43 10.62
CA LEU A 148 3.32 -0.63 11.58
C LEU A 148 4.07 -0.50 12.91
N ILE A 149 4.62 -1.59 13.44
CA ILE A 149 5.40 -1.60 14.67
C ILE A 149 6.63 -0.71 14.53
N LEU A 150 7.37 -0.86 13.43
CA LEU A 150 8.56 -0.05 13.16
C LEU A 150 8.23 1.44 13.03
N LEU A 151 7.10 1.78 12.39
CA LEU A 151 6.63 3.17 12.30
C LEU A 151 6.43 3.79 13.68
N TRP A 152 5.88 3.03 14.63
CA TRP A 152 5.65 3.50 15.99
C TRP A 152 6.92 3.66 16.82
N LEU A 153 7.96 2.90 16.51
CA LEU A 153 9.28 3.01 17.17
C LEU A 153 10.07 4.25 16.73
N ILE A 154 9.73 4.86 15.59
CA ILE A 154 10.38 6.10 15.14
C ILE A 154 9.93 7.26 16.05
N PRO A 155 10.87 7.99 16.70
CA PRO A 155 10.49 9.17 17.47
C PRO A 155 9.94 10.26 16.55
N GLU A 156 8.80 10.84 16.91
CA GLU A 156 8.29 12.04 16.26
C GLU A 156 9.16 13.22 16.75
N LYS A 157 9.85 13.91 15.85
CA LYS A 157 10.49 15.19 16.17
C LYS A 157 9.38 16.24 16.11
N ASP A 158 9.03 16.79 17.26
CA ASP A 158 8.18 17.97 17.39
C ASP A 158 8.77 19.17 16.64
#